data_c14136c83e85f91395594559c56d4e1e
#
_entry.id   c14136c83e85f91395594559c56d4e1e
#
_cell.length_a   1.000
_cell.length_b   1.000
_cell.length_c   1.000
_cell.angle_alpha   90.00
_cell.angle_beta   90.00
_cell.angle_gamma   90.00
#
_symmetry.space_group_name_H-M   'P 1'
#
loop_
_entity.id
_entity.type
_entity.pdbx_description
1 polymer ?
#
loop_
_entity_poly.entity_id
_entity_poly.type
_entity_poly.pdbx_seq_one_letter_code
_entity_poly.pdbx_strand_id
1 'polypeptide(L)'
;MSHAAGETVAFNPATGERLGSIPNTSLDAIPQIFAQARAAQRIWGAKSFAERRKHIEGMRRYIVDHADQIAQIVSQGNGKTPMDALVTEVIPCTLACQWYGENAGKVLAPKSRRTASIAFIGKQSEIHHLPLGVVGIISPWNYPLSIPFGEVVMALMAGNAVLLKVAAVTPLVGKLIEDIVAAGNLPSGLFYHLAGSGGAVS
;
A
#
# COMPACT_ATOMS: atom_id res chain seq x y z
N MET A 1 -6.13 -27.46 13.51
CA MET A 1 -4.66 -27.63 13.64
C MET A 1 -4.06 -26.24 13.60
N SER A 2 -3.51 -25.75 14.74
CA SER A 2 -2.84 -24.44 14.79
C SER A 2 -1.59 -24.51 13.90
N HIS A 3 -1.56 -23.80 12.79
CA HIS A 3 -0.34 -23.61 12.03
C HIS A 3 0.58 -22.72 12.88
N ALA A 4 1.60 -23.32 13.48
CA ALA A 4 2.66 -22.59 14.18
C ALA A 4 3.17 -21.50 13.25
N ALA A 5 3.15 -20.25 13.73
CA ALA A 5 3.62 -19.10 12.97
C ALA A 5 5.12 -19.25 12.75
N GLY A 6 5.53 -19.78 11.61
CA GLY A 6 6.91 -19.73 11.14
C GLY A 6 7.36 -18.32 10.85
N GLU A 7 8.59 -18.14 10.43
CA GLU A 7 9.13 -16.87 9.95
C GLU A 7 9.48 -16.95 8.46
N THR A 8 9.42 -15.82 7.78
CA THR A 8 9.93 -15.67 6.41
C THR A 8 11.28 -14.97 6.50
N VAL A 9 12.34 -15.66 6.05
CA VAL A 9 13.73 -15.19 6.14
C VAL A 9 14.11 -14.46 4.86
N ALA A 10 14.78 -13.32 5.00
CA ALA A 10 15.37 -12.55 3.90
C ALA A 10 16.85 -12.89 3.74
N PHE A 11 17.27 -13.04 2.50
CA PHE A 11 18.68 -13.24 2.13
C PHE A 11 19.10 -12.20 1.08
N ASN A 12 20.34 -11.80 1.15
CA ASN A 12 20.96 -11.01 0.07
C ASN A 12 21.21 -11.95 -1.13
N PRO A 13 20.59 -11.73 -2.29
CA PRO A 13 20.71 -12.63 -3.44
C PRO A 13 22.11 -12.62 -4.06
N ALA A 14 22.93 -11.59 -3.82
CA ALA A 14 24.30 -11.51 -4.35
C ALA A 14 25.32 -12.23 -3.46
N THR A 15 25.14 -12.23 -2.13
CA THR A 15 26.11 -12.77 -1.18
C THR A 15 25.64 -14.05 -0.48
N GLY A 16 24.32 -14.32 -0.48
CA GLY A 16 23.70 -15.38 0.29
C GLY A 16 23.60 -15.09 1.80
N GLU A 17 23.98 -13.89 2.24
CA GLU A 17 23.94 -13.48 3.63
C GLU A 17 22.47 -13.34 4.12
N ARG A 18 22.22 -13.80 5.36
CA ARG A 18 20.92 -13.60 6.02
C ARG A 18 20.80 -12.15 6.48
N LEU A 19 19.78 -11.44 5.93
CA LEU A 19 19.52 -10.03 6.26
C LEU A 19 18.58 -9.87 7.46
N GLY A 20 17.73 -10.87 7.72
CA GLY A 20 16.74 -10.82 8.79
C GLY A 20 15.57 -11.73 8.52
N SER A 21 14.52 -11.61 9.33
CA SER A 21 13.28 -12.37 9.16
C SER A 21 12.06 -11.60 9.67
N ILE A 22 10.90 -11.96 9.17
CA ILE A 22 9.60 -11.42 9.58
C ILE A 22 8.72 -12.59 10.06
N PRO A 23 8.07 -12.49 11.23
CA PRO A 23 7.10 -13.48 11.67
C PRO A 23 5.96 -13.59 10.66
N ASN A 24 5.54 -14.80 10.33
CA ASN A 24 4.41 -15.00 9.44
C ASN A 24 3.10 -14.62 10.12
N THR A 25 2.20 -14.01 9.38
CA THR A 25 0.84 -13.73 9.84
C THR A 25 0.08 -15.04 10.02
N SER A 26 -0.53 -15.24 11.20
CA SER A 26 -1.41 -16.40 11.41
C SER A 26 -2.64 -16.28 10.51
N LEU A 27 -3.00 -17.38 9.83
CA LEU A 27 -4.21 -17.43 9.02
C LEU A 27 -5.48 -17.21 9.86
N ASP A 28 -5.47 -17.69 11.11
CA ASP A 28 -6.59 -17.52 12.05
C ASP A 28 -6.79 -16.04 12.46
N ALA A 29 -5.76 -15.20 12.32
CA ALA A 29 -5.86 -13.76 12.60
C ALA A 29 -6.49 -12.96 11.44
N ILE A 30 -6.48 -13.48 10.21
CA ILE A 30 -6.92 -12.74 9.01
C ILE A 30 -8.38 -12.25 9.12
N PRO A 31 -9.36 -13.06 9.58
CA PRO A 31 -10.74 -12.57 9.72
C PRO A 31 -10.85 -11.37 10.68
N GLN A 32 -10.11 -11.38 11.79
CA GLN A 32 -10.08 -10.27 12.74
C GLN A 32 -9.40 -9.04 12.15
N ILE A 33 -8.26 -9.21 11.47
CA ILE A 33 -7.55 -8.14 10.75
C ILE A 33 -8.48 -7.48 9.73
N PHE A 34 -9.19 -8.29 8.94
CA PHE A 34 -10.16 -7.78 7.96
C PHE A 34 -11.30 -6.99 8.61
N ALA A 35 -11.85 -7.48 9.72
CA ALA A 35 -12.90 -6.77 10.47
C ALA A 35 -12.42 -5.42 11.00
N GLN A 36 -11.20 -5.37 11.57
CA GLN A 36 -10.57 -4.14 12.04
C GLN A 36 -10.31 -3.16 10.87
N ALA A 37 -9.79 -3.66 9.75
CA ALA A 37 -9.57 -2.86 8.55
C ALA A 37 -10.87 -2.26 8.02
N ARG A 38 -11.97 -3.03 8.03
CA ARG A 38 -13.29 -2.55 7.62
C ARG A 38 -13.83 -1.46 8.55
N ALA A 39 -13.60 -1.57 9.85
CA ALA A 39 -14.00 -0.56 10.83
C ALA A 39 -13.21 0.74 10.64
N ALA A 40 -11.88 0.64 10.52
CA ALA A 40 -10.99 1.78 10.26
C ALA A 40 -11.31 2.48 8.93
N GLN A 41 -11.64 1.70 7.89
CA GLN A 41 -11.98 2.22 6.57
C GLN A 41 -13.21 3.13 6.59
N ARG A 42 -14.23 2.82 7.39
CA ARG A 42 -15.42 3.67 7.49
C ARG A 42 -15.09 5.08 7.97
N ILE A 43 -14.18 5.19 8.94
CA ILE A 43 -13.69 6.47 9.46
C ILE A 43 -12.84 7.17 8.40
N TRP A 44 -11.94 6.41 7.75
CA TRP A 44 -11.05 6.94 6.72
C TRP A 44 -11.79 7.39 5.47
N GLY A 45 -12.75 6.60 4.99
CA GLY A 45 -13.55 6.90 3.81
C GLY A 45 -14.40 8.17 3.95
N ALA A 46 -14.76 8.55 5.17
CA ALA A 46 -15.49 9.79 5.45
C ALA A 46 -14.60 11.06 5.41
N LYS A 47 -13.25 10.90 5.47
CA LYS A 47 -12.33 12.04 5.36
C LYS A 47 -12.33 12.63 3.95
N SER A 48 -12.15 13.94 3.85
CA SER A 48 -11.92 14.63 2.59
C SER A 48 -10.59 14.22 1.93
N PHE A 49 -10.46 14.43 0.63
CA PHE A 49 -9.19 14.23 -0.10
C PHE A 49 -8.05 15.07 0.49
N ALA A 50 -8.34 16.28 0.94
CA ALA A 50 -7.36 17.16 1.56
C ALA A 50 -6.84 16.62 2.89
N GLU A 51 -7.70 16.03 3.72
CA GLU A 51 -7.29 15.38 4.97
C GLU A 51 -6.44 14.14 4.70
N ARG A 52 -6.88 13.27 3.76
CA ARG A 52 -6.10 12.07 3.37
C ARG A 52 -4.72 12.46 2.82
N ARG A 53 -4.64 13.50 1.99
CA ARG A 53 -3.38 14.03 1.45
C ARG A 53 -2.37 14.39 2.54
N LYS A 54 -2.80 14.97 3.68
CA LYS A 54 -1.89 15.32 4.78
C LYS A 54 -1.14 14.09 5.33
N HIS A 55 -1.81 12.97 5.43
CA HIS A 55 -1.22 11.71 5.85
C HIS A 55 -0.23 11.17 4.80
N ILE A 56 -0.60 11.20 3.53
CA ILE A 56 0.29 10.78 2.43
C ILE A 56 1.53 11.67 2.34
N GLU A 57 1.41 12.96 2.60
CA GLU A 57 2.56 13.88 2.65
C GLU A 57 3.51 13.55 3.81
N GLY A 58 3.02 13.05 4.94
CA GLY A 58 3.86 12.50 6.01
C GLY A 58 4.71 11.32 5.54
N MET A 59 4.12 10.38 4.79
CA MET A 59 4.83 9.26 4.18
C MET A 59 5.89 9.75 3.18
N ARG A 60 5.53 10.69 2.31
CA ARG A 60 6.45 11.27 1.32
C ARG A 60 7.67 11.90 1.98
N ARG A 61 7.48 12.69 3.04
CA ARG A 61 8.60 13.29 3.79
C ARG A 61 9.51 12.23 4.38
N TYR A 62 8.95 11.19 5.00
CA TYR A 62 9.74 10.09 5.52
C TYR A 62 10.61 9.44 4.43
N ILE A 63 10.04 9.18 3.24
CA ILE A 63 10.79 8.60 2.12
C ILE A 63 11.93 9.51 1.68
N VAL A 64 11.70 10.84 1.59
CA VAL A 64 12.74 11.80 1.20
C VAL A 64 13.85 11.87 2.24
N ASP A 65 13.48 11.93 3.53
CA ASP A 65 14.43 12.06 4.62
C ASP A 65 15.31 10.79 4.82
N HIS A 66 14.81 9.61 4.37
CA HIS A 66 15.49 8.32 4.51
C HIS A 66 15.83 7.68 3.16
N ALA A 67 15.92 8.46 2.07
CA ALA A 67 16.04 7.96 0.70
C ALA A 67 17.20 6.96 0.52
N ASP A 68 18.39 7.29 1.02
CA ASP A 68 19.59 6.45 0.90
C ASP A 68 19.44 5.14 1.70
N GLN A 69 18.86 5.21 2.90
CA GLN A 69 18.62 4.04 3.74
C GLN A 69 17.60 3.10 3.08
N ILE A 70 16.54 3.65 2.53
CA ILE A 70 15.50 2.89 1.81
C ILE A 70 16.12 2.22 0.58
N ALA A 71 16.91 2.96 -0.21
CA ALA A 71 17.61 2.41 -1.38
C ALA A 71 18.55 1.26 -1.00
N GLN A 72 19.26 1.39 0.12
CA GLN A 72 20.14 0.35 0.63
C GLN A 72 19.38 -0.93 1.04
N ILE A 73 18.27 -0.79 1.76
CA ILE A 73 17.42 -1.94 2.16
C ILE A 73 16.90 -2.68 0.92
N VAL A 74 16.39 -1.94 -0.07
CA VAL A 74 15.90 -2.53 -1.32
C VAL A 74 17.03 -3.20 -2.09
N SER A 75 18.18 -2.54 -2.21
CA SER A 75 19.38 -3.06 -2.88
C SER A 75 19.82 -4.40 -2.28
N GLN A 76 19.96 -4.46 -0.97
CA GLN A 76 20.39 -5.69 -0.27
C GLN A 76 19.38 -6.83 -0.43
N GLY A 77 18.07 -6.55 -0.37
CA GLY A 77 17.04 -7.58 -0.43
C GLY A 77 16.66 -8.03 -1.84
N ASN A 78 16.96 -7.22 -2.87
CA ASN A 78 16.58 -7.48 -4.25
C ASN A 78 17.77 -7.75 -5.19
N GLY A 79 18.98 -7.31 -4.83
CA GLY A 79 20.18 -7.43 -5.66
C GLY A 79 20.37 -6.31 -6.68
N LYS A 80 19.54 -5.27 -6.69
CA LYS A 80 19.76 -4.06 -7.50
C LYS A 80 20.96 -3.27 -6.96
N THR A 81 21.55 -2.43 -7.81
CA THR A 81 22.50 -1.44 -7.29
C THR A 81 21.77 -0.40 -6.42
N PRO A 82 22.43 0.25 -5.45
CA PRO A 82 21.81 1.34 -4.68
C PRO A 82 21.27 2.46 -5.57
N MET A 83 21.95 2.79 -6.66
CA MET A 83 21.51 3.79 -7.62
C MET A 83 20.24 3.35 -8.33
N ASP A 84 20.16 2.10 -8.81
CA ASP A 84 18.93 1.57 -9.43
C ASP A 84 17.78 1.56 -8.43
N ALA A 85 18.02 1.15 -7.19
CA ALA A 85 17.00 1.18 -6.14
C ALA A 85 16.51 2.62 -5.87
N LEU A 86 17.40 3.60 -5.83
CA LEU A 86 17.02 5.00 -5.66
C LEU A 86 16.13 5.49 -6.81
N VAL A 87 16.56 5.25 -8.05
CA VAL A 87 15.88 5.78 -9.25
C VAL A 87 14.58 5.03 -9.56
N THR A 88 14.55 3.70 -9.37
CA THR A 88 13.42 2.90 -9.83
C THR A 88 12.42 2.54 -8.72
N GLU A 89 12.79 2.75 -7.44
CA GLU A 89 11.93 2.40 -6.31
C GLU A 89 11.62 3.62 -5.42
N VAL A 90 12.65 4.34 -4.96
CA VAL A 90 12.47 5.44 -3.99
C VAL A 90 11.82 6.66 -4.65
N ILE A 91 12.38 7.12 -5.78
CA ILE A 91 11.84 8.27 -6.51
C ILE A 91 10.39 8.04 -6.95
N PRO A 92 10.02 6.91 -7.59
CA PRO A 92 8.63 6.62 -7.95
C PRO A 92 7.67 6.65 -6.76
N CYS A 93 8.08 6.21 -5.57
CA CYS A 93 7.25 6.30 -4.37
C CYS A 93 6.93 7.75 -3.98
N THR A 94 7.92 8.65 -4.05
CA THR A 94 7.70 10.07 -3.76
C THR A 94 6.77 10.72 -4.79
N LEU A 95 6.95 10.37 -6.06
CA LEU A 95 6.10 10.86 -7.16
C LEU A 95 4.67 10.33 -7.03
N ALA A 96 4.47 9.06 -6.62
CA ALA A 96 3.15 8.50 -6.38
C ALA A 96 2.43 9.26 -5.25
N CYS A 97 3.10 9.52 -4.11
CA CYS A 97 2.53 10.33 -3.03
C CYS A 97 2.08 11.70 -3.52
N GLN A 98 2.94 12.38 -4.27
CA GLN A 98 2.63 13.70 -4.80
C GLN A 98 1.46 13.64 -5.78
N TRP A 99 1.54 12.79 -6.79
CA TRP A 99 0.55 12.75 -7.86
C TRP A 99 -0.84 12.37 -7.36
N TYR A 100 -0.94 11.27 -6.59
CA TYR A 100 -2.24 10.85 -6.04
C TYR A 100 -2.77 11.86 -5.02
N GLY A 101 -1.90 12.45 -4.19
CA GLY A 101 -2.29 13.51 -3.25
C GLY A 101 -2.89 14.74 -3.93
N GLU A 102 -2.40 15.11 -5.11
CA GLU A 102 -2.87 16.28 -5.86
C GLU A 102 -4.06 16.01 -6.77
N ASN A 103 -4.17 14.78 -7.29
CA ASN A 103 -5.10 14.49 -8.39
C ASN A 103 -6.26 13.56 -8.01
N ALA A 104 -6.19 12.78 -6.93
CA ALA A 104 -7.24 11.82 -6.59
C ALA A 104 -8.62 12.49 -6.47
N GLY A 105 -8.71 13.66 -5.87
CA GLY A 105 -9.97 14.40 -5.74
C GLY A 105 -10.56 14.81 -7.10
N LYS A 106 -9.73 15.14 -8.07
CA LYS A 106 -10.17 15.47 -9.44
C LYS A 106 -10.58 14.23 -10.24
N VAL A 107 -9.78 13.17 -10.13
CA VAL A 107 -10.03 11.91 -10.87
C VAL A 107 -11.32 11.23 -10.40
N LEU A 108 -11.55 11.22 -9.09
CA LEU A 108 -12.69 10.57 -8.44
C LEU A 108 -13.90 11.49 -8.24
N ALA A 109 -13.85 12.74 -8.70
CA ALA A 109 -14.99 13.65 -8.65
C ALA A 109 -16.21 13.07 -9.39
N PRO A 110 -17.42 13.33 -8.91
CA PRO A 110 -18.64 12.96 -9.63
C PRO A 110 -18.64 13.49 -11.05
N LYS A 111 -19.05 12.67 -12.00
CA LYS A 111 -19.09 13.02 -13.43
C LYS A 111 -20.51 13.00 -13.94
N SER A 112 -21.05 14.15 -14.32
CA SER A 112 -22.34 14.26 -14.98
C SER A 112 -22.31 13.55 -16.36
N ARG A 113 -23.40 12.87 -16.68
CA ARG A 113 -23.60 12.18 -17.97
C ARG A 113 -24.91 12.63 -18.59
N ARG A 114 -24.89 12.85 -19.90
CA ARG A 114 -26.13 13.15 -20.64
C ARG A 114 -26.98 11.88 -20.71
N THR A 115 -28.27 12.05 -20.47
CA THR A 115 -29.25 10.98 -20.69
C THR A 115 -29.47 10.78 -22.20
N ALA A 116 -29.49 9.53 -22.63
CA ALA A 116 -29.56 9.18 -24.06
C ALA A 116 -31.01 9.25 -24.65
N SER A 117 -32.04 9.40 -23.83
CA SER A 117 -33.43 9.35 -24.27
C SER A 117 -34.20 10.59 -23.86
N ILE A 118 -35.12 11.03 -24.74
CA ILE A 118 -36.05 12.11 -24.50
C ILE A 118 -37.00 11.84 -23.30
N ALA A 119 -37.22 10.54 -22.98
CA ALA A 119 -38.01 10.12 -21.81
C ALA A 119 -37.38 10.55 -20.46
N PHE A 120 -36.13 10.96 -20.46
CA PHE A 120 -35.39 11.42 -19.28
C PHE A 120 -35.19 12.95 -19.25
N ILE A 121 -35.97 13.71 -20.02
CA ILE A 121 -35.94 15.19 -19.94
C ILE A 121 -36.21 15.60 -18.48
N GLY A 122 -35.36 16.49 -17.95
CA GLY A 122 -35.42 16.96 -16.57
C GLY A 122 -34.80 16.00 -15.53
N LYS A 123 -34.19 14.88 -15.93
CA LYS A 123 -33.39 14.01 -15.06
C LYS A 123 -31.92 14.29 -15.24
N GLN A 124 -31.17 14.13 -14.14
CA GLN A 124 -29.70 14.17 -14.13
C GLN A 124 -29.17 12.75 -13.90
N SER A 125 -28.06 12.43 -14.58
CA SER A 125 -27.32 11.19 -14.38
C SER A 125 -25.88 11.52 -13.99
N GLU A 126 -25.41 10.91 -12.91
CA GLU A 126 -24.05 11.11 -12.40
C GLU A 126 -23.39 9.78 -12.09
N ILE A 127 -22.08 9.71 -12.36
CA ILE A 127 -21.22 8.60 -11.94
C ILE A 127 -20.48 9.04 -10.69
N HIS A 128 -20.71 8.33 -9.60
CA HIS A 128 -19.99 8.52 -8.34
C HIS A 128 -19.01 7.38 -8.11
N HIS A 129 -17.77 7.70 -7.75
CA HIS A 129 -16.77 6.72 -7.35
C HIS A 129 -16.82 6.53 -5.84
N LEU A 130 -17.06 5.30 -5.39
CA LEU A 130 -17.13 4.94 -3.97
C LEU A 130 -15.91 4.07 -3.60
N PRO A 131 -15.40 4.17 -2.37
CA PRO A 131 -14.38 3.24 -1.89
C PRO A 131 -14.88 1.79 -1.93
N LEU A 132 -14.03 0.85 -2.33
CA LEU A 132 -14.30 -0.58 -2.31
C LEU A 132 -14.41 -1.13 -0.87
N GLY A 133 -13.73 -0.46 0.05
CA GLY A 133 -13.68 -0.81 1.46
C GLY A 133 -12.32 -1.33 1.89
N VAL A 134 -12.08 -2.63 1.87
CA VAL A 134 -10.78 -3.23 2.14
C VAL A 134 -10.22 -3.77 0.83
N VAL A 135 -8.99 -3.35 0.49
CA VAL A 135 -8.28 -3.76 -0.73
C VAL A 135 -7.13 -4.68 -0.33
N GLY A 136 -7.08 -5.87 -0.91
CA GLY A 136 -5.93 -6.77 -0.82
C GLY A 136 -4.94 -6.46 -1.96
N ILE A 137 -3.67 -6.28 -1.62
CA ILE A 137 -2.58 -6.06 -2.59
C ILE A 137 -1.60 -7.22 -2.45
N ILE A 138 -1.38 -7.96 -3.54
CA ILE A 138 -0.37 -9.02 -3.64
C ILE A 138 0.64 -8.59 -4.67
N SER A 139 1.87 -8.31 -4.23
CA SER A 139 2.87 -7.66 -5.08
C SER A 139 4.04 -8.57 -5.47
N PRO A 140 4.66 -8.32 -6.64
CA PRO A 140 5.82 -9.06 -7.11
C PRO A 140 7.10 -8.65 -6.39
N TRP A 141 8.20 -9.37 -6.69
CA TRP A 141 9.52 -9.16 -6.09
C TRP A 141 10.45 -8.26 -6.92
N ASN A 142 10.16 -8.04 -8.22
CA ASN A 142 11.08 -7.35 -9.14
C ASN A 142 11.14 -5.83 -8.93
N TYR A 143 10.03 -5.21 -8.50
CA TYR A 143 9.95 -3.84 -8.00
C TYR A 143 9.27 -3.87 -6.63
N PRO A 144 9.99 -4.36 -5.60
CA PRO A 144 9.38 -4.77 -4.34
C PRO A 144 8.84 -3.63 -3.49
N LEU A 145 9.28 -2.40 -3.73
CA LEU A 145 8.84 -1.21 -3.01
C LEU A 145 7.88 -0.36 -3.88
N SER A 146 8.29 0.04 -5.08
CA SER A 146 7.56 1.06 -5.86
C SER A 146 6.19 0.57 -6.33
N ILE A 147 6.07 -0.69 -6.76
CA ILE A 147 4.77 -1.25 -7.17
C ILE A 147 3.81 -1.30 -5.98
N PRO A 148 4.08 -2.06 -4.90
CA PRO A 148 3.12 -2.18 -3.79
C PRO A 148 2.84 -0.84 -3.10
N PHE A 149 3.86 0.00 -2.91
CA PHE A 149 3.66 1.27 -2.24
C PHE A 149 2.80 2.23 -3.08
N GLY A 150 2.99 2.27 -4.40
CA GLY A 150 2.14 3.04 -5.31
C GLY A 150 0.67 2.61 -5.23
N GLU A 151 0.41 1.30 -5.18
CA GLU A 151 -0.94 0.75 -5.01
C GLU A 151 -1.52 1.05 -3.63
N VAL A 152 -0.71 1.01 -2.56
CA VAL A 152 -1.11 1.41 -1.20
C VAL A 152 -1.55 2.86 -1.18
N VAL A 153 -0.75 3.79 -1.73
CA VAL A 153 -1.09 5.22 -1.77
C VAL A 153 -2.36 5.46 -2.58
N MET A 154 -2.50 4.80 -3.74
CA MET A 154 -3.70 4.89 -4.57
C MET A 154 -4.95 4.42 -3.82
N ALA A 155 -4.89 3.25 -3.16
CA ALA A 155 -6.01 2.69 -2.40
C ALA A 155 -6.39 3.59 -1.22
N LEU A 156 -5.41 4.09 -0.46
CA LEU A 156 -5.63 5.01 0.66
C LEU A 156 -6.25 6.32 0.20
N MET A 157 -5.75 6.94 -0.88
CA MET A 157 -6.33 8.17 -1.42
C MET A 157 -7.74 7.97 -1.95
N ALA A 158 -8.08 6.79 -2.46
CA ALA A 158 -9.46 6.43 -2.83
C ALA A 158 -10.38 6.14 -1.62
N GLY A 159 -9.86 6.16 -0.38
CA GLY A 159 -10.65 5.98 0.84
C GLY A 159 -10.80 4.54 1.30
N ASN A 160 -9.93 3.64 0.85
CA ASN A 160 -9.92 2.23 1.24
C ASN A 160 -8.96 1.97 2.41
N ALA A 161 -9.16 0.86 3.12
CA ALA A 161 -8.16 0.20 3.94
C ALA A 161 -7.36 -0.78 3.08
N VAL A 162 -6.15 -1.15 3.52
CA VAL A 162 -5.23 -1.97 2.75
C VAL A 162 -4.70 -3.14 3.57
N LEU A 163 -4.76 -4.33 2.99
CA LEU A 163 -4.04 -5.52 3.40
C LEU A 163 -2.97 -5.82 2.35
N LEU A 164 -1.70 -5.60 2.68
CA LEU A 164 -0.59 -5.77 1.77
C LEU A 164 0.12 -7.11 2.02
N LYS A 165 0.34 -7.88 0.98
CA LYS A 165 1.24 -9.03 0.97
C LYS A 165 2.36 -8.83 -0.05
N VAL A 166 3.57 -8.59 0.42
CA VAL A 166 4.76 -8.54 -0.44
C VAL A 166 5.25 -9.96 -0.78
N ALA A 167 6.09 -10.08 -1.80
CA ALA A 167 6.70 -11.35 -2.16
C ALA A 167 7.54 -11.92 -1.01
N ALA A 168 7.46 -13.24 -0.78
CA ALA A 168 8.16 -13.90 0.31
C ALA A 168 9.70 -13.85 0.18
N VAL A 169 10.22 -13.57 -1.01
CA VAL A 169 11.67 -13.41 -1.24
C VAL A 169 12.20 -12.02 -0.86
N THR A 170 11.32 -11.03 -0.67
CA THR A 170 11.68 -9.66 -0.26
C THR A 170 10.89 -9.21 0.98
N PRO A 171 10.85 -10.00 2.07
CA PRO A 171 9.93 -9.78 3.19
C PRO A 171 10.24 -8.49 3.96
N LEU A 172 11.52 -8.07 4.04
CA LEU A 172 11.93 -6.85 4.75
C LEU A 172 11.38 -5.58 4.09
N VAL A 173 11.07 -5.62 2.79
CA VAL A 173 10.42 -4.48 2.11
C VAL A 173 8.99 -4.29 2.62
N GLY A 174 8.30 -5.35 3.00
CA GLY A 174 7.00 -5.23 3.67
C GLY A 174 7.09 -4.47 4.99
N LYS A 175 8.11 -4.77 5.81
CA LYS A 175 8.39 -4.03 7.04
C LYS A 175 8.76 -2.57 6.76
N LEU A 176 9.57 -2.33 5.73
CA LEU A 176 9.90 -0.97 5.29
C LEU A 176 8.63 -0.17 4.91
N ILE A 177 7.69 -0.80 4.19
CA ILE A 177 6.41 -0.15 3.84
C ILE A 177 5.58 0.14 5.11
N GLU A 178 5.58 -0.75 6.11
CA GLU A 178 4.95 -0.46 7.42
C GLU A 178 5.52 0.80 8.07
N ASP A 179 6.85 0.93 8.09
CA ASP A 179 7.52 2.09 8.70
C ASP A 179 7.19 3.39 7.95
N ILE A 180 7.18 3.35 6.62
CA ILE A 180 6.76 4.49 5.78
C ILE A 180 5.29 4.86 6.07
N VAL A 181 4.40 3.88 6.13
CA VAL A 181 2.97 4.09 6.39
C VAL A 181 2.74 4.63 7.79
N ALA A 182 3.48 4.15 8.79
CA ALA A 182 3.43 4.65 10.16
C ALA A 182 3.77 6.14 10.26
N ALA A 183 4.73 6.63 9.46
CA ALA A 183 5.06 8.05 9.39
C ALA A 183 3.91 8.94 8.88
N GLY A 184 2.93 8.35 8.18
CA GLY A 184 1.70 9.03 7.78
C GLY A 184 0.68 9.22 8.90
N ASN A 185 0.88 8.64 10.09
CA ASN A 185 -0.07 8.71 11.22
C ASN A 185 -1.51 8.35 10.82
N LEU A 186 -1.67 7.22 10.12
CA LEU A 186 -2.98 6.71 9.73
C LEU A 186 -3.78 6.24 10.96
N PRO A 187 -5.13 6.20 10.86
CA PRO A 187 -5.95 5.52 11.86
C PRO A 187 -5.48 4.07 12.06
N SER A 188 -5.45 3.63 13.33
CA SER A 188 -5.11 2.24 13.65
C SER A 188 -6.02 1.27 12.89
N GLY A 189 -5.43 0.20 12.36
CA GLY A 189 -6.15 -0.82 11.61
C GLY A 189 -6.43 -0.49 10.15
N LEU A 190 -6.01 0.67 9.63
CA LEU A 190 -6.25 1.03 8.24
C LEU A 190 -5.31 0.33 7.25
N PHE A 191 -4.12 -0.03 7.72
CA PHE A 191 -3.10 -0.74 6.94
C PHE A 191 -2.57 -1.92 7.73
N TYR A 192 -2.40 -3.06 7.05
CA TYR A 192 -1.73 -4.24 7.56
C TYR A 192 -0.80 -4.83 6.50
N HIS A 193 0.41 -5.20 6.91
CA HIS A 193 1.27 -6.07 6.14
C HIS A 193 1.05 -7.52 6.58
N LEU A 194 0.73 -8.38 5.63
CA LEU A 194 0.55 -9.82 5.84
C LEU A 194 1.80 -10.56 5.34
N ALA A 195 2.56 -11.13 6.26
CA ALA A 195 3.76 -11.90 5.93
C ALA A 195 3.43 -13.39 5.81
N GLY A 196 4.10 -14.09 4.89
CA GLY A 196 3.94 -15.52 4.70
C GLY A 196 4.30 -16.01 3.31
N SER A 197 4.30 -17.33 3.11
CA SER A 197 4.50 -17.94 1.79
C SER A 197 3.32 -17.67 0.86
N GLY A 198 3.55 -17.70 -0.47
CA GLY A 198 2.52 -17.46 -1.47
C GLY A 198 1.33 -18.42 -1.38
N GLY A 199 1.56 -19.70 -1.05
CA GLY A 199 0.50 -20.70 -0.93
C GLY A 199 -0.30 -20.66 0.37
N ALA A 200 0.13 -19.87 1.36
CA ALA A 200 -0.55 -19.78 2.65
C ALA A 200 -1.52 -18.59 2.76
N VAL A 201 -1.36 -17.56 1.92
CA VAL A 201 -2.09 -16.28 2.04
C VAL A 201 -2.83 -15.91 0.74
N SER A 202 -2.84 -16.81 -0.24
CA SER A 202 -3.56 -16.64 -1.52
C SER A 202 -4.99 -17.18 -1.48
#